data_123767ded47c7ea9f5961f16456708ac
#
_entry.id   123767ded47c7ea9f5961f16456708ac
#
_cell.length_a   1.000
_cell.length_b   1.000
_cell.length_c   1.000
_cell.angle_alpha   90.00
_cell.angle_beta   90.00
_cell.angle_gamma   90.00
#
_symmetry.space_group_name_H-M   'P 1'
#
loop_
_entity.id
_entity.type
_entity.pdbx_description
1 polymer ?
#
loop_
_entity_poly.entity_id
_entity_poly.type
_entity_poly.pdbx_seq_one_letter_code
_entity_poly.pdbx_strand_id
1 'polypeptide(L)'
;MKIAIITGANSGLGYASTQALLNEGYYIYMACRSEEKAVEAINSFDLQFRDKVEYVHCDLSSFDSIRACADHILKNEKQLNALMLNAGLMATPPGETKEGYEMQIGVNVLGHALLADLLLPLIKTTPDARVICLSSV
;
A
#
# COMPACT_ATOMS: atom_id res chain seq x y z
N MET A 1 6.00 -13.67 -12.05
CA MET A 1 4.77 -13.22 -11.34
C MET A 1 4.86 -11.73 -11.09
N LYS A 2 3.80 -11.02 -11.41
CA LYS A 2 3.74 -9.57 -11.18
C LYS A 2 3.46 -9.27 -9.72
N ILE A 3 4.10 -8.24 -9.20
CA ILE A 3 4.01 -7.82 -7.80
C ILE A 3 3.34 -6.45 -7.74
N ALA A 4 2.39 -6.30 -6.83
CA ALA A 4 1.76 -5.00 -6.56
C ALA A 4 1.73 -4.70 -5.07
N ILE A 5 1.80 -3.42 -4.75
CA ILE A 5 1.60 -2.92 -3.39
C ILE A 5 0.40 -1.98 -3.44
N ILE A 6 -0.54 -2.16 -2.53
CA ILE A 6 -1.73 -1.33 -2.43
C ILE A 6 -1.83 -0.79 -1.01
N THR A 7 -1.78 0.52 -0.84
CA THR A 7 -2.03 1.13 0.46
C THR A 7 -3.54 1.20 0.71
N GLY A 8 -3.95 1.04 1.97
CA GLY A 8 -5.37 1.03 2.32
C GLY A 8 -6.16 -0.08 1.65
N ALA A 9 -5.54 -1.24 1.50
CA ALA A 9 -6.08 -2.36 0.71
C ALA A 9 -7.20 -3.14 1.43
N ASN A 10 -7.42 -2.88 2.71
CA ASN A 10 -8.36 -3.66 3.53
C ASN A 10 -9.82 -3.25 3.38
N SER A 11 -10.12 -2.17 2.67
CA SER A 11 -11.49 -1.68 2.50
C SER A 11 -11.66 -0.85 1.22
N GLY A 12 -12.92 -0.65 0.81
CA GLY A 12 -13.28 0.23 -0.29
C GLY A 12 -12.59 -0.10 -1.60
N LEU A 13 -12.10 0.93 -2.29
CA LEU A 13 -11.43 0.79 -3.59
C LEU A 13 -10.16 -0.05 -3.49
N GLY A 14 -9.41 0.06 -2.39
CA GLY A 14 -8.20 -0.72 -2.18
C GLY A 14 -8.50 -2.21 -2.10
N TYR A 15 -9.58 -2.59 -1.41
CA TYR A 15 -10.04 -3.97 -1.34
C TYR A 15 -10.47 -4.49 -2.72
N ALA A 16 -11.29 -3.71 -3.42
CA ALA A 16 -11.75 -4.08 -4.75
C ALA A 16 -10.59 -4.22 -5.75
N SER A 17 -9.62 -3.31 -5.68
CA SER A 17 -8.42 -3.36 -6.52
C SER A 17 -7.56 -4.58 -6.21
N THR A 18 -7.42 -4.92 -4.92
CA THR A 18 -6.70 -6.13 -4.51
C THR A 18 -7.34 -7.37 -5.12
N GLN A 19 -8.66 -7.49 -5.01
CA GLN A 19 -9.38 -8.61 -5.57
C GLN A 19 -9.23 -8.69 -7.10
N ALA A 20 -9.32 -7.55 -7.78
CA ALA A 20 -9.17 -7.50 -9.22
C ALA A 20 -7.77 -7.94 -9.67
N LEU A 21 -6.72 -7.47 -8.99
CA LEU A 21 -5.35 -7.84 -9.33
C LEU A 21 -5.02 -9.27 -8.97
N LEU A 22 -5.60 -9.82 -7.92
CA LEU A 22 -5.48 -11.24 -7.61
C LEU A 22 -6.05 -12.10 -8.75
N ASN A 23 -7.18 -11.70 -9.32
CA ASN A 23 -7.77 -12.37 -10.48
C ASN A 23 -6.88 -12.29 -11.73
N GLU A 24 -6.04 -11.26 -11.82
CA GLU A 24 -5.08 -11.08 -12.92
C GLU A 24 -3.75 -11.79 -12.67
N GLY A 25 -3.62 -12.51 -11.58
CA GLY A 25 -2.42 -13.29 -11.28
C GLY A 25 -1.32 -12.55 -10.53
N TYR A 26 -1.61 -11.39 -9.96
CA TYR A 26 -0.63 -10.66 -9.16
C TYR A 26 -0.41 -11.29 -7.79
N TYR A 27 0.79 -11.10 -7.27
CA TYR A 27 1.08 -11.22 -5.84
C TYR A 27 0.93 -9.83 -5.22
N ILE A 28 0.14 -9.71 -4.17
CA ILE A 28 -0.25 -8.43 -3.59
C ILE A 28 0.30 -8.26 -2.18
N TYR A 29 0.96 -7.13 -1.93
CA TYR A 29 1.26 -6.66 -0.59
C TYR A 29 0.19 -5.65 -0.18
N MET A 30 -0.57 -5.99 0.83
CA MET A 30 -1.58 -5.10 1.41
C MET A 30 -0.89 -4.24 2.47
N ALA A 31 -0.56 -3.01 2.11
CA ALA A 31 0.09 -2.06 3.01
C ALA A 31 -0.98 -1.33 3.83
N CYS A 32 -1.20 -1.80 5.03
CA CYS A 32 -2.29 -1.35 5.89
C CYS A 32 -1.80 -1.05 7.29
N ARG A 33 -2.47 -0.13 7.97
CA ARG A 33 -2.17 0.19 9.37
C ARG A 33 -2.65 -0.90 10.32
N SER A 34 -3.82 -1.50 10.07
CA SER A 34 -4.44 -2.48 10.96
C SER A 34 -4.23 -3.90 10.45
N GLU A 35 -3.45 -4.68 11.19
CA GLU A 35 -3.26 -6.11 10.90
C GLU A 35 -4.58 -6.87 10.98
N GLU A 36 -5.38 -6.60 12.01
CA GLU A 36 -6.67 -7.28 12.22
C GLU A 36 -7.59 -7.11 11.01
N LYS A 37 -7.73 -5.88 10.51
CA LYS A 37 -8.58 -5.60 9.35
C LYS A 37 -8.00 -6.20 8.06
N ALA A 38 -6.70 -6.20 7.92
CA ALA A 38 -6.04 -6.80 6.76
C ALA A 38 -6.23 -8.31 6.74
N VAL A 39 -6.05 -8.98 7.87
CA VAL A 39 -6.27 -10.43 7.99
C VAL A 39 -7.73 -10.79 7.72
N GLU A 40 -8.66 -10.00 8.24
CA GLU A 40 -10.09 -10.19 7.95
C GLU A 40 -10.38 -10.08 6.45
N ALA A 41 -9.79 -9.09 5.78
CA ALA A 41 -9.94 -8.95 4.34
C ALA A 41 -9.35 -10.14 3.58
N ILE A 42 -8.15 -10.59 3.96
CA ILE A 42 -7.49 -11.75 3.33
C ILE A 42 -8.38 -12.99 3.49
N ASN A 43 -8.95 -13.20 4.65
CA ASN A 43 -9.81 -14.35 4.92
C ASN A 43 -11.14 -14.30 4.15
N SER A 44 -11.51 -13.16 3.59
CA SER A 44 -12.70 -13.02 2.75
C SER A 44 -12.45 -13.37 1.29
N PHE A 45 -11.18 -13.44 0.85
CA PHE A 45 -10.86 -13.84 -0.52
C PHE A 45 -11.00 -15.36 -0.69
N ASP A 46 -11.19 -15.80 -1.94
CA ASP A 46 -11.22 -17.21 -2.27
C ASP A 46 -9.91 -17.89 -1.81
N LEU A 47 -10.02 -19.14 -1.37
CA LEU A 47 -8.87 -19.90 -0.86
C LEU A 47 -7.70 -19.92 -1.85
N GLN A 48 -7.99 -19.96 -3.15
CA GLN A 48 -6.96 -20.00 -4.19
C GLN A 48 -6.06 -18.76 -4.21
N PHE A 49 -6.50 -17.64 -3.62
CA PHE A 49 -5.74 -16.38 -3.62
C PHE A 49 -5.00 -16.11 -2.31
N ARG A 50 -5.27 -16.87 -1.25
CA ARG A 50 -4.74 -16.55 0.08
C ARG A 50 -3.22 -16.68 0.18
N ASP A 51 -2.59 -17.48 -0.68
CA ASP A 51 -1.14 -17.59 -0.77
C ASP A 51 -0.52 -16.56 -1.74
N LYS A 52 -1.35 -15.72 -2.35
CA LYS A 52 -0.93 -14.66 -3.28
C LYS A 52 -1.10 -13.27 -2.69
N VAL A 53 -1.44 -13.16 -1.44
CA VAL A 53 -1.66 -11.87 -0.78
C VAL A 53 -1.03 -11.91 0.61
N GLU A 54 -0.37 -10.82 0.96
CA GLU A 54 0.37 -10.71 2.21
C GLU A 54 0.11 -9.35 2.83
N TYR A 55 -0.14 -9.33 4.14
CA TYR A 55 -0.19 -8.10 4.90
C TYR A 55 1.22 -7.58 5.17
N VAL A 56 1.44 -6.29 4.99
CA VAL A 56 2.62 -5.59 5.49
C VAL A 56 2.16 -4.36 6.25
N HIS A 57 2.70 -4.19 7.47
CA HIS A 57 2.34 -3.02 8.26
C HIS A 57 2.86 -1.73 7.61
N CYS A 58 1.98 -0.77 7.40
CA CYS A 58 2.34 0.54 6.89
C CYS A 58 1.38 1.59 7.44
N ASP A 59 1.85 2.34 8.42
CA ASP A 59 1.14 3.49 8.95
C ASP A 59 1.68 4.74 8.28
N LEU A 60 0.91 5.30 7.37
CA LEU A 60 1.31 6.49 6.59
C LEU A 60 1.45 7.76 7.43
N SER A 61 1.02 7.73 8.70
CA SER A 61 1.23 8.82 9.65
C SER A 61 2.57 8.72 10.39
N SER A 62 3.42 7.75 10.04
CA SER A 62 4.71 7.52 10.67
C SER A 62 5.76 7.19 9.61
N PHE A 63 6.77 8.03 9.45
CA PHE A 63 7.85 7.79 8.49
C PHE A 63 8.64 6.52 8.83
N ASP A 64 8.84 6.22 10.11
CA ASP A 64 9.51 4.98 10.53
C ASP A 64 8.75 3.75 10.04
N SER A 65 7.43 3.76 10.15
CA SER A 65 6.57 2.68 9.67
C SER A 65 6.67 2.53 8.15
N ILE A 66 6.67 3.65 7.43
CA ILE A 66 6.80 3.65 5.96
C ILE A 66 8.16 3.08 5.54
N ARG A 67 9.23 3.47 6.23
CA ARG A 67 10.57 2.96 5.94
C ARG A 67 10.68 1.45 6.20
N ALA A 68 10.09 0.96 7.28
CA ALA A 68 10.07 -0.46 7.57
C ALA A 68 9.30 -1.25 6.51
N CYS A 69 8.19 -0.71 6.04
CA CYS A 69 7.42 -1.32 4.96
C CYS A 69 8.24 -1.40 3.66
N ALA A 70 8.87 -0.29 3.27
CA ALA A 70 9.70 -0.26 2.06
C ALA A 70 10.88 -1.23 2.17
N ASP A 71 11.54 -1.30 3.34
CA ASP A 71 12.65 -2.23 3.57
C ASP A 71 12.20 -3.68 3.40
N HIS A 72 11.05 -4.03 3.91
CA HIS A 72 10.49 -5.38 3.75
C HIS A 72 10.32 -5.74 2.27
N ILE A 73 9.77 -4.83 1.49
CA ILE A 73 9.57 -5.03 0.05
C ILE A 73 10.92 -5.16 -0.68
N LEU A 74 11.85 -4.25 -0.41
CA LEU A 74 13.15 -4.22 -1.06
C LEU A 74 13.99 -5.47 -0.77
N LYS A 75 13.82 -6.07 0.41
CA LYS A 75 14.52 -7.31 0.78
C LYS A 75 13.92 -8.55 0.13
N ASN A 76 12.63 -8.55 -0.14
CA ASN A 76 11.92 -9.74 -0.58
C ASN A 76 11.62 -9.77 -2.06
N GLU A 77 11.65 -8.61 -2.75
CA GLU A 77 11.26 -8.53 -4.15
C GLU A 77 12.36 -7.92 -5.01
N LYS A 78 12.44 -8.39 -6.26
CA LYS A 78 13.36 -7.88 -7.27
C LYS A 78 12.64 -7.06 -8.33
N GLN A 79 11.31 -6.99 -8.26
CA GLN A 79 10.49 -6.20 -9.17
C GLN A 79 9.26 -5.70 -8.44
N LEU A 80 8.74 -4.59 -8.92
CA LEU A 80 7.48 -4.01 -8.44
C LEU A 80 6.73 -3.48 -9.65
N ASN A 81 5.67 -4.17 -10.03
CA ASN A 81 4.94 -3.89 -11.26
C ASN A 81 3.87 -2.81 -11.10
N ALA A 82 3.31 -2.69 -9.89
CA ALA A 82 2.32 -1.67 -9.60
C ALA A 82 2.43 -1.20 -8.15
N LEU A 83 2.43 0.10 -7.95
CA LEU A 83 2.31 0.73 -6.64
C LEU A 83 1.05 1.58 -6.68
N MET A 84 0.04 1.18 -5.91
CA MET A 84 -1.24 1.88 -5.84
C MET A 84 -1.32 2.68 -4.54
N LEU A 85 -1.21 3.98 -4.64
CA LEU A 85 -1.28 4.92 -3.53
C LEU A 85 -2.75 5.28 -3.31
N ASN A 86 -3.45 4.40 -2.59
CA ASN A 86 -4.91 4.43 -2.46
C ASN A 86 -5.39 4.91 -1.09
N ALA A 87 -4.67 4.65 -0.01
CA ALA A 87 -5.09 5.04 1.32
C ALA A 87 -5.34 6.56 1.41
N GLY A 88 -6.31 6.95 2.22
CA GLY A 88 -6.59 8.37 2.39
C GLY A 88 -7.48 8.64 3.58
N LEU A 89 -7.37 9.86 4.08
CA LEU A 89 -8.20 10.41 5.15
C LEU A 89 -8.91 11.65 4.62
N MET A 90 -10.15 11.84 5.04
CA MET A 90 -10.93 13.03 4.67
C MET A 90 -11.76 13.49 5.85
N ALA A 91 -11.80 14.82 6.04
CA ALA A 91 -12.61 15.44 7.07
C ALA A 91 -12.40 14.86 8.48
N THR A 92 -11.16 14.49 8.80
CA THR A 92 -10.80 13.98 10.11
C THR A 92 -10.78 15.11 11.15
N PRO A 93 -10.95 14.79 12.44
CA PRO A 93 -10.68 15.77 13.49
C PRO A 93 -9.25 16.32 13.38
N PRO A 94 -8.98 17.54 13.87
CA PRO A 94 -7.63 18.08 13.86
C PRO A 94 -6.64 17.12 14.54
N GLY A 95 -5.50 16.91 13.88
CA GLY A 95 -4.47 16.01 14.39
C GLY A 95 -3.20 16.10 13.55
N GLU A 96 -2.13 15.51 14.06
CA GLU A 96 -0.83 15.55 13.43
C GLU A 96 -0.28 14.13 13.26
N THR A 97 0.58 13.96 12.23
CA THR A 97 1.37 12.75 12.09
C THR A 97 2.42 12.68 13.20
N LYS A 98 3.09 11.54 13.30
CA LYS A 98 4.17 11.36 14.26
C LYS A 98 5.26 12.44 14.11
N GLU A 99 5.48 12.91 12.88
CA GLU A 99 6.50 13.92 12.56
C GLU A 99 5.99 15.36 12.68
N GLY A 100 4.73 15.55 13.07
CA GLY A 100 4.18 16.90 13.32
C GLY A 100 3.51 17.56 12.13
N TYR A 101 3.22 16.82 11.05
CA TYR A 101 2.49 17.35 9.91
C TYR A 101 0.99 17.20 10.12
N GLU A 102 0.20 18.11 9.53
CA GLU A 102 -1.24 17.98 9.56
C GLU A 102 -1.65 16.61 8.98
N MET A 103 -2.64 15.96 9.61
CA MET A 103 -2.89 14.52 9.37
C MET A 103 -3.28 14.21 7.92
N GLN A 104 -4.13 15.02 7.29
CA GLN A 104 -4.58 14.72 5.92
C GLN A 104 -3.44 14.89 4.92
N ILE A 105 -2.69 15.97 5.00
CA ILE A 105 -1.52 16.18 4.14
C ILE A 105 -0.45 15.14 4.46
N GLY A 106 -0.22 14.88 5.74
CA GLY A 106 0.78 13.92 6.17
C GLY A 106 0.54 12.52 5.63
N VAL A 107 -0.68 12.02 5.75
CA VAL A 107 -1.04 10.67 5.28
C VAL A 107 -1.24 10.63 3.77
N ASN A 108 -2.06 11.53 3.24
CA ASN A 108 -2.48 11.46 1.83
C ASN A 108 -1.34 11.83 0.86
N VAL A 109 -0.47 12.75 1.24
CA VAL A 109 0.56 13.30 0.36
C VAL A 109 1.96 12.91 0.82
N LEU A 110 2.39 13.35 2.00
CA LEU A 110 3.79 13.18 2.43
C LEU A 110 4.15 11.72 2.66
N GLY A 111 3.28 10.96 3.31
CA GLY A 111 3.51 9.54 3.57
C GLY A 111 3.60 8.73 2.27
N HIS A 112 2.68 8.98 1.35
CA HIS A 112 2.70 8.33 0.04
C HIS A 112 3.92 8.72 -0.78
N ALA A 113 4.32 10.01 -0.75
CA ALA A 113 5.51 10.47 -1.45
C ALA A 113 6.77 9.78 -0.93
N LEU A 114 6.90 9.63 0.38
CA LEU A 114 8.03 8.91 0.98
C LEU A 114 8.05 7.45 0.55
N LEU A 115 6.91 6.77 0.60
CA LEU A 115 6.82 5.36 0.19
C LEU A 115 7.24 5.20 -1.27
N ALA A 116 6.70 6.03 -2.15
CA ALA A 116 7.04 6.01 -3.57
C ALA A 116 8.53 6.27 -3.80
N ASP A 117 9.10 7.25 -3.10
CA ASP A 117 10.52 7.59 -3.22
C ASP A 117 11.42 6.43 -2.80
N LEU A 118 11.10 5.79 -1.68
CA LEU A 118 11.88 4.65 -1.18
C LEU A 118 11.82 3.44 -2.12
N LEU A 119 10.72 3.24 -2.81
CA LEU A 119 10.52 2.13 -3.74
C LEU A 119 10.92 2.46 -5.17
N LEU A 120 11.25 3.72 -5.45
CA LEU A 120 11.59 4.18 -6.80
C LEU A 120 12.72 3.39 -7.47
N PRO A 121 13.83 3.03 -6.78
CA PRO A 121 14.87 2.22 -7.42
C PRO A 121 14.34 0.89 -7.97
N LEU A 122 13.45 0.24 -7.22
CA LEU A 122 12.85 -1.02 -7.65
C LEU A 122 11.86 -0.81 -8.81
N ILE A 123 11.07 0.25 -8.76
CA ILE A 123 10.13 0.60 -9.82
C ILE A 123 10.85 0.89 -11.11
N LYS A 124 11.95 1.67 -11.05
CA LYS A 124 12.74 2.07 -12.23
C LYS A 124 13.34 0.88 -12.97
N THR A 125 13.68 -0.19 -12.27
CA THR A 125 14.27 -1.37 -12.88
C THR A 125 13.25 -2.41 -13.30
N THR A 126 11.96 -2.15 -13.07
CA THR A 126 10.87 -3.06 -13.46
C THR A 126 10.25 -2.59 -14.76
N PRO A 127 10.32 -3.39 -15.85
CA PRO A 127 9.68 -3.01 -17.12
C PRO A 127 8.17 -2.82 -16.97
N ASP A 128 7.65 -1.77 -17.59
CA ASP A 128 6.21 -1.45 -17.61
C ASP A 128 5.59 -1.25 -16.22
N ALA A 129 6.39 -0.86 -15.24
CA ALA A 129 5.88 -0.56 -13.90
C ALA A 129 4.96 0.66 -13.91
N ARG A 130 3.97 0.66 -13.02
CA ARG A 130 3.00 1.73 -12.86
C ARG A 130 2.96 2.22 -11.42
N VAL A 131 2.88 3.54 -11.25
CA VAL A 131 2.53 4.16 -9.97
C VAL A 131 1.16 4.81 -10.17
N ILE A 132 0.19 4.37 -9.40
CA ILE A 132 -1.19 4.83 -9.51
C ILE A 132 -1.53 5.65 -8.28
N CYS A 133 -1.80 6.94 -8.49
CA CYS A 133 -2.20 7.84 -7.40
C CYS A 133 -3.70 8.08 -7.48
N LEU A 134 -4.40 7.74 -6.40
CA LEU A 134 -5.80 8.04 -6.29
C LEU A 134 -5.97 9.52 -5.95
N SER A 135 -6.87 10.18 -6.65
CA SER A 135 -7.19 11.57 -6.37
C SER A 135 -8.70 11.78 -6.42
N SER A 136 -9.16 12.95 -5.96
CA SER A 136 -10.57 13.32 -6.04
C SER A 136 -10.72 14.76 -6.50
N VAL A 137 -11.94 15.10 -6.88
CA VAL A 137 -12.29 16.47 -7.27
C VAL A 137 -12.52 17.38 -6.08
#